data_680278f623c7a0b25287fdacabc8c27a
#
_entry.id   680278f623c7a0b25287fdacabc8c27a
#
_cell.length_a   1.000
_cell.length_b   1.000
_cell.length_c   1.000
_cell.angle_alpha   90.00
_cell.angle_beta   90.00
_cell.angle_gamma   90.00
#
_symmetry.space_group_name_H-M   'P 1'
#
loop_
_entity.id
_entity.type
_entity.pdbx_description
1 polymer ?
#
loop_
_entity_poly.entity_id
_entity_poly.type
_entity_poly.pdbx_seq_one_letter_code
_entity_poly.pdbx_strand_id
1 'polypeptide(L)'
;MPLSAFPGIQLYLKDESTHPTGSLKHRLARSLFLYGLCNGWIKEGTPIIEASSGSTAISEAWFARLLGLPFIAVMPACTAKRKIEQIQFYGGHCHFVESACEIYAASERLAHELNGHYMDQFTYAERATDWRGNNLILPTVFSARCLRLNPIRYRDLSSVSAERAGTSATIGRLYSQPGL
;
A
#
# COMPACT_ATOMS: atom_id res chain seq x y z
N MET A 1 18.87 -8.96 14.89
CA MET A 1 20.22 -8.38 14.77
C MET A 1 20.59 -7.74 16.10
N PRO A 2 21.71 -8.11 16.73
CA PRO A 2 22.21 -7.37 17.88
C PRO A 2 22.72 -6.00 17.43
N LEU A 3 22.42 -4.97 18.20
CA LEU A 3 22.97 -3.64 18.01
C LEU A 3 24.26 -3.53 18.84
N SER A 4 25.40 -3.38 18.21
CA SER A 4 26.71 -3.31 18.90
C SER A 4 26.79 -2.14 19.90
N ALA A 5 26.10 -1.02 19.59
CA ALA A 5 26.04 0.16 20.47
C ALA A 5 25.09 -0.02 21.69
N PHE A 6 24.22 -1.02 21.66
CA PHE A 6 23.21 -1.25 22.70
C PHE A 6 23.10 -2.76 22.97
N PRO A 7 24.09 -3.34 23.70
CA PRO A 7 24.06 -4.76 24.06
C PRO A 7 22.84 -5.03 24.95
N GLY A 8 21.98 -5.91 24.55
CA GLY A 8 20.71 -6.23 25.21
C GLY A 8 19.47 -5.82 24.43
N ILE A 9 19.61 -4.99 23.38
CA ILE A 9 18.53 -4.69 22.46
C ILE A 9 18.62 -5.61 21.25
N GLN A 10 17.53 -6.33 20.97
CA GLN A 10 17.37 -7.13 19.78
C GLN A 10 16.48 -6.42 18.78
N LEU A 11 17.02 -6.07 17.60
CA LEU A 11 16.28 -5.44 16.51
C LEU A 11 15.75 -6.51 15.55
N TYR A 12 14.45 -6.48 15.33
CA TYR A 12 13.76 -7.32 14.34
C TYR A 12 13.21 -6.44 13.22
N LEU A 13 13.49 -6.81 11.99
CA LEU A 13 12.93 -6.17 10.80
C LEU A 13 12.00 -7.16 10.10
N LYS A 14 10.78 -6.71 9.80
CA LYS A 14 9.87 -7.47 8.97
C LYS A 14 10.19 -7.20 7.50
N ASP A 15 10.60 -8.24 6.79
CA ASP A 15 10.87 -8.15 5.36
C ASP A 15 9.56 -8.22 4.56
N GLU A 16 9.18 -7.10 3.95
CA GLU A 16 8.03 -6.98 3.06
C GLU A 16 8.44 -6.96 1.57
N SER A 17 9.72 -7.16 1.26
CA SER A 17 10.19 -7.27 -0.13
C SER A 17 9.79 -8.59 -0.79
N THR A 18 9.38 -9.57 -0.02
CA THR A 18 8.94 -10.89 -0.50
C THR A 18 7.57 -10.89 -1.19
N HIS A 19 6.84 -9.77 -1.18
CA HIS A 19 5.62 -9.65 -1.96
C HIS A 19 5.88 -9.68 -3.47
N PRO A 20 4.91 -10.13 -4.30
CA PRO A 20 5.06 -10.16 -5.76
C PRO A 20 5.55 -8.85 -6.38
N THR A 21 5.19 -7.71 -5.78
CA THR A 21 5.62 -6.37 -6.23
C THR A 21 6.79 -5.79 -5.42
N GLY A 22 7.43 -6.61 -4.58
CA GLY A 22 8.65 -6.27 -3.85
C GLY A 22 8.49 -5.20 -2.77
N SER A 23 7.28 -4.96 -2.27
CA SER A 23 7.04 -3.83 -1.37
C SER A 23 5.83 -4.03 -0.45
N LEU A 24 5.87 -3.39 0.73
CA LEU A 24 4.74 -3.27 1.65
C LEU A 24 3.46 -2.69 0.99
N LYS A 25 3.61 -1.88 -0.06
CA LYS A 25 2.49 -1.27 -0.78
C LYS A 25 1.58 -2.30 -1.45
N HIS A 26 2.05 -3.52 -1.65
CA HIS A 26 1.23 -4.63 -2.09
C HIS A 26 0.03 -4.88 -1.17
N ARG A 27 0.22 -4.75 0.16
CA ARG A 27 -0.87 -4.88 1.13
C ARG A 27 -1.88 -3.74 1.04
N LEU A 28 -1.37 -2.51 0.90
CA LEU A 28 -2.22 -1.32 0.74
C LEU A 28 -3.06 -1.44 -0.54
N ALA A 29 -2.42 -1.74 -1.67
CA ALA A 29 -3.11 -1.90 -2.94
C ALA A 29 -4.22 -2.96 -2.85
N ARG A 30 -3.92 -4.14 -2.24
CA ARG A 30 -4.94 -5.16 -2.00
C ARG A 30 -6.13 -4.62 -1.22
N SER A 31 -5.88 -3.87 -0.16
CA SER A 31 -6.95 -3.32 0.68
C SER A 31 -7.79 -2.28 -0.06
N LEU A 32 -7.16 -1.41 -0.84
CA LEU A 32 -7.85 -0.42 -1.66
C LEU A 32 -8.76 -1.08 -2.71
N PHE A 33 -8.26 -2.10 -3.43
CA PHE A 33 -9.08 -2.85 -4.39
C PHE A 33 -10.27 -3.52 -3.71
N LEU A 34 -10.06 -4.21 -2.58
CA LEU A 34 -11.15 -4.84 -1.85
C LEU A 34 -12.17 -3.81 -1.37
N TYR A 35 -11.71 -2.67 -0.89
CA TYR A 35 -12.57 -1.59 -0.47
C TYR A 35 -13.42 -1.03 -1.62
N GLY A 36 -12.80 -0.75 -2.78
CA GLY A 36 -13.50 -0.28 -3.96
C GLY A 36 -14.49 -1.30 -4.53
N LEU A 37 -14.12 -2.58 -4.57
CA LEU A 37 -15.01 -3.68 -5.01
C LEU A 37 -16.24 -3.82 -4.09
N CYS A 38 -16.04 -3.81 -2.77
CA CYS A 38 -17.14 -3.97 -1.82
C CYS A 38 -18.07 -2.77 -1.72
N ASN A 39 -17.58 -1.58 -2.06
CA ASN A 39 -18.42 -0.38 -2.19
C ASN A 39 -19.10 -0.28 -3.57
N GLY A 40 -18.82 -1.20 -4.49
CA GLY A 40 -19.39 -1.19 -5.84
C GLY A 40 -18.83 -0.08 -6.74
N TRP A 41 -17.71 0.53 -6.36
CA TRP A 41 -17.02 1.55 -7.16
C TRP A 41 -16.21 0.93 -8.30
N ILE A 42 -15.70 -0.27 -8.09
CA ILE A 42 -14.97 -1.06 -9.07
C ILE A 42 -15.90 -2.18 -9.56
N LYS A 43 -16.10 -2.23 -10.87
CA LYS A 43 -16.90 -3.22 -11.58
C LYS A 43 -16.08 -3.82 -12.71
N GLU A 44 -16.61 -4.82 -13.38
CA GLU A 44 -15.99 -5.36 -14.57
C GLU A 44 -15.71 -4.27 -15.62
N GLY A 45 -14.48 -4.24 -16.13
CA GLY A 45 -14.03 -3.25 -17.12
C GLY A 45 -13.79 -1.82 -16.59
N THR A 46 -14.02 -1.54 -15.31
CA THR A 46 -13.78 -0.20 -14.73
C THR A 46 -12.30 0.17 -14.85
N PRO A 47 -11.92 1.27 -15.52
CA PRO A 47 -10.56 1.77 -15.50
C PRO A 47 -10.17 2.24 -14.11
N ILE A 48 -9.00 1.81 -13.67
CA ILE A 48 -8.44 2.19 -12.35
C ILE A 48 -7.38 3.25 -12.57
N ILE A 49 -7.50 4.35 -11.84
CA ILE A 49 -6.58 5.49 -11.92
C ILE A 49 -5.94 5.71 -10.55
N GLU A 50 -4.62 5.96 -10.53
CA GLU A 50 -3.92 6.33 -9.30
C GLU A 50 -2.88 7.42 -9.54
N ALA A 51 -2.85 8.40 -8.64
CA ALA A 51 -1.84 9.46 -8.58
C ALA A 51 -0.57 8.95 -7.90
N SER A 52 0.26 8.19 -8.59
CA SER A 52 1.47 7.63 -8.02
C SER A 52 2.48 7.23 -9.08
N SER A 53 3.76 7.51 -8.81
CA SER A 53 4.91 7.02 -9.59
C SER A 53 5.73 5.96 -8.85
N GLY A 54 5.25 5.50 -7.70
CA GLY A 54 6.02 4.65 -6.79
C GLY A 54 5.50 3.23 -6.66
N SER A 55 5.88 2.59 -5.56
CA SER A 55 5.52 1.20 -5.26
C SER A 55 4.01 0.96 -5.16
N THR A 56 3.21 1.98 -4.87
CA THR A 56 1.75 1.86 -4.85
C THR A 56 1.24 1.62 -6.26
N ALA A 57 1.60 2.46 -7.23
CA ALA A 57 1.19 2.29 -8.62
C ALA A 57 1.63 0.93 -9.20
N ILE A 58 2.85 0.47 -8.87
CA ILE A 58 3.33 -0.86 -9.28
C ILE A 58 2.45 -1.97 -8.69
N SER A 59 2.10 -1.84 -7.41
CA SER A 59 1.25 -2.84 -6.74
C SER A 59 -0.18 -2.82 -7.26
N GLU A 60 -0.73 -1.65 -7.53
CA GLU A 60 -2.06 -1.50 -8.11
C GLU A 60 -2.13 -2.01 -9.55
N ALA A 61 -1.11 -1.75 -10.37
CA ALA A 61 -1.01 -2.34 -11.71
C ALA A 61 -1.06 -3.88 -11.67
N TRP A 62 -0.37 -4.49 -10.68
CA TRP A 62 -0.41 -5.93 -10.47
C TRP A 62 -1.82 -6.44 -10.14
N PHE A 63 -2.53 -5.77 -9.20
CA PHE A 63 -3.90 -6.17 -8.84
C PHE A 63 -4.89 -5.91 -9.98
N ALA A 64 -4.78 -4.79 -10.69
CA ALA A 64 -5.60 -4.50 -11.86
C ALA A 64 -5.43 -5.59 -12.92
N ARG A 65 -4.19 -5.99 -13.23
CA ARG A 65 -3.91 -7.11 -14.13
C ARG A 65 -4.54 -8.42 -13.65
N LEU A 66 -4.46 -8.72 -12.35
CA LEU A 66 -5.07 -9.93 -11.77
C LEU A 66 -6.58 -9.96 -11.94
N LEU A 67 -7.22 -8.79 -11.90
CA LEU A 67 -8.67 -8.63 -12.03
C LEU A 67 -9.11 -8.38 -13.49
N GLY A 68 -8.18 -8.29 -14.44
CA GLY A 68 -8.49 -7.97 -15.83
C GLY A 68 -8.96 -6.53 -16.06
N LEU A 69 -8.57 -5.59 -15.19
CA LEU A 69 -8.98 -4.19 -15.25
C LEU A 69 -7.90 -3.31 -15.90
N PRO A 70 -8.27 -2.31 -16.71
CA PRO A 70 -7.33 -1.29 -17.16
C PRO A 70 -6.77 -0.48 -15.98
N PHE A 71 -5.47 -0.19 -16.00
CA PHE A 71 -4.82 0.62 -14.97
C PHE A 71 -4.02 1.77 -15.58
N ILE A 72 -4.19 2.96 -15.03
CA ILE A 72 -3.51 4.18 -15.45
C ILE A 72 -2.87 4.85 -14.24
N ALA A 73 -1.54 4.92 -14.23
CA ALA A 73 -0.79 5.68 -13.24
C ALA A 73 -0.52 7.10 -13.75
N VAL A 74 -0.98 8.09 -13.01
CA VAL A 74 -0.71 9.52 -13.30
C VAL A 74 0.53 9.96 -12.55
N MET A 75 1.51 10.50 -13.27
CA MET A 75 2.82 10.81 -12.71
C MET A 75 3.52 11.95 -13.43
N PRO A 76 4.49 12.62 -12.77
CA PRO A 76 5.31 13.63 -13.44
C PRO A 76 6.16 13.02 -14.55
N ALA A 77 6.37 13.78 -15.65
CA ALA A 77 7.18 13.37 -16.80
C ALA A 77 8.64 13.04 -16.42
N CYS A 78 9.14 13.61 -15.32
CA CYS A 78 10.50 13.34 -14.81
C CYS A 78 10.62 12.04 -14.02
N THR A 79 9.57 11.20 -13.97
CA THR A 79 9.59 9.91 -13.26
C THR A 79 10.66 8.97 -13.83
N ALA A 80 11.41 8.32 -12.96
CA ALA A 80 12.49 7.40 -13.34
C ALA A 80 11.99 6.27 -14.24
N LYS A 81 12.68 6.05 -15.37
CA LYS A 81 12.33 5.05 -16.40
C LYS A 81 12.07 3.65 -15.82
N ARG A 82 12.89 3.20 -14.87
CA ARG A 82 12.71 1.90 -14.21
C ARG A 82 11.33 1.73 -13.57
N LYS A 83 10.77 2.79 -12.97
CA LYS A 83 9.45 2.73 -12.35
C LYS A 83 8.34 2.64 -13.40
N ILE A 84 8.49 3.36 -14.50
CA ILE A 84 7.59 3.31 -15.65
C ILE A 84 7.57 1.89 -16.22
N GLU A 85 8.74 1.32 -16.48
CA GLU A 85 8.89 -0.05 -17.00
C GLU A 85 8.25 -1.10 -16.07
N GLN A 86 8.34 -0.94 -14.74
CA GLN A 86 7.70 -1.85 -13.80
C GLN A 86 6.17 -1.77 -13.85
N ILE A 87 5.60 -0.58 -13.99
CA ILE A 87 4.14 -0.42 -14.12
C ILE A 87 3.68 -1.04 -15.44
N GLN A 88 4.39 -0.77 -16.53
CA GLN A 88 4.09 -1.32 -17.87
C GLN A 88 4.25 -2.85 -17.91
N PHE A 89 5.21 -3.40 -17.19
CA PHE A 89 5.40 -4.86 -17.06
C PHE A 89 4.15 -5.56 -16.53
N TYR A 90 3.41 -4.89 -15.63
CA TYR A 90 2.11 -5.38 -15.15
C TYR A 90 0.93 -4.95 -16.02
N GLY A 91 1.16 -4.37 -17.21
CA GLY A 91 0.12 -3.97 -18.14
C GLY A 91 -0.51 -2.61 -17.82
N GLY A 92 0.04 -1.85 -16.87
CA GLY A 92 -0.41 -0.50 -16.57
C GLY A 92 0.05 0.52 -17.63
N HIS A 93 -0.76 1.53 -17.83
CA HIS A 93 -0.42 2.70 -18.66
C HIS A 93 0.07 3.85 -17.77
N CYS A 94 0.95 4.69 -18.30
CA CYS A 94 1.45 5.87 -17.60
C CYS A 94 0.93 7.12 -18.30
N HIS A 95 0.24 7.97 -17.56
CA HIS A 95 -0.19 9.30 -17.99
C HIS A 95 0.74 10.34 -17.38
N PHE A 96 1.41 11.12 -18.23
CA PHE A 96 2.42 12.07 -17.78
C PHE A 96 1.84 13.47 -17.68
N VAL A 97 2.19 14.18 -16.59
CA VAL A 97 1.88 15.58 -16.36
C VAL A 97 3.20 16.37 -16.22
N GLU A 98 3.15 17.65 -16.56
CA GLU A 98 4.33 18.52 -16.51
C GLU A 98 4.73 18.84 -15.06
N SER A 99 3.74 19.13 -14.21
CA SER A 99 3.95 19.52 -12.83
C SER A 99 3.47 18.44 -11.84
N ALA A 100 4.28 18.20 -10.80
CA ALA A 100 3.88 17.32 -9.71
C ALA A 100 2.61 17.80 -8.96
N CYS A 101 2.31 19.11 -9.00
CA CYS A 101 1.09 19.66 -8.40
C CYS A 101 -0.19 19.29 -9.16
N GLU A 102 -0.06 18.88 -10.43
CA GLU A 102 -1.21 18.59 -11.29
C GLU A 102 -1.67 17.12 -11.21
N ILE A 103 -0.85 16.23 -10.62
CA ILE A 103 -1.13 14.78 -10.64
C ILE A 103 -2.49 14.42 -10.07
N TYR A 104 -2.91 15.05 -8.98
CA TYR A 104 -4.19 14.76 -8.34
C TYR A 104 -5.37 15.23 -9.20
N ALA A 105 -5.33 16.49 -9.63
CA ALA A 105 -6.37 17.05 -10.49
C ALA A 105 -6.46 16.34 -11.85
N ALA A 106 -5.33 15.91 -12.40
CA ALA A 106 -5.30 15.12 -13.63
C ALA A 106 -5.89 13.72 -13.41
N SER A 107 -5.63 13.10 -12.26
CA SER A 107 -6.19 11.79 -11.91
C SER A 107 -7.71 11.84 -11.77
N GLU A 108 -8.24 12.86 -11.09
CA GLU A 108 -9.69 13.08 -10.95
C GLU A 108 -10.35 13.32 -12.31
N ARG A 109 -9.78 14.21 -13.14
CA ARG A 109 -10.31 14.47 -14.50
C ARG A 109 -10.34 13.19 -15.33
N LEU A 110 -9.22 12.45 -15.36
CA LEU A 110 -9.10 11.23 -16.14
C LEU A 110 -10.09 10.15 -15.67
N ALA A 111 -10.30 10.04 -14.36
CA ALA A 111 -11.30 9.13 -13.81
C ALA A 111 -12.72 9.51 -14.27
N HIS A 112 -13.04 10.79 -14.27
CA HIS A 112 -14.33 11.27 -14.75
C HIS A 112 -14.51 11.06 -16.26
N GLU A 113 -13.50 11.40 -17.07
CA GLU A 113 -13.53 11.27 -18.53
C GLU A 113 -13.69 9.82 -18.99
N LEU A 114 -13.03 8.89 -18.31
CA LEU A 114 -13.05 7.46 -18.63
C LEU A 114 -14.17 6.68 -17.91
N ASN A 115 -15.00 7.36 -17.11
CA ASN A 115 -15.94 6.72 -16.19
C ASN A 115 -15.26 5.64 -15.34
N GLY A 116 -14.03 5.93 -14.89
CA GLY A 116 -13.18 5.05 -14.11
C GLY A 116 -13.25 5.34 -12.60
N HIS A 117 -12.42 4.63 -11.84
CA HIS A 117 -12.31 4.81 -10.40
C HIS A 117 -10.92 5.35 -10.04
N TYR A 118 -10.88 6.53 -9.42
CA TYR A 118 -9.66 7.06 -8.81
C TYR A 118 -9.47 6.44 -7.44
N MET A 119 -8.37 5.70 -7.26
CA MET A 119 -8.10 4.94 -6.04
C MET A 119 -7.82 5.82 -4.83
N ASP A 120 -7.19 6.98 -5.05
CA ASP A 120 -6.87 7.99 -4.03
C ASP A 120 -6.33 7.38 -2.73
N GLN A 121 -5.16 6.79 -2.82
CA GLN A 121 -4.50 6.10 -1.71
C GLN A 121 -4.35 6.95 -0.44
N PHE A 122 -4.30 8.28 -0.57
CA PHE A 122 -4.13 9.17 0.58
C PHE A 122 -5.43 9.35 1.36
N THR A 123 -6.54 9.49 0.65
CA THR A 123 -7.87 9.64 1.27
C THR A 123 -8.37 8.30 1.84
N TYR A 124 -8.15 7.20 1.12
CA TYR A 124 -8.78 5.93 1.45
C TYR A 124 -7.88 4.92 2.19
N ALA A 125 -6.56 5.20 2.35
CA ALA A 125 -5.65 4.25 3.00
C ALA A 125 -6.14 3.80 4.37
N GLU A 126 -6.55 4.70 5.23
CA GLU A 126 -7.02 4.37 6.58
C GLU A 126 -8.28 3.50 6.54
N ARG A 127 -9.31 3.95 5.81
CA ARG A 127 -10.60 3.24 5.69
C ARG A 127 -10.43 1.86 5.06
N ALA A 128 -9.64 1.76 3.99
CA ALA A 128 -9.39 0.50 3.30
C ALA A 128 -8.61 -0.48 4.17
N THR A 129 -7.69 -0.01 5.00
CA THR A 129 -6.90 -0.86 5.89
C THR A 129 -7.68 -1.29 7.14
N ASP A 130 -8.67 -0.51 7.56
CA ASP A 130 -9.52 -0.82 8.72
C ASP A 130 -10.73 -1.70 8.36
N TRP A 131 -11.07 -1.73 7.09
CA TRP A 131 -12.28 -2.39 6.65
C TRP A 131 -12.28 -3.89 6.96
N ARG A 132 -13.24 -4.32 7.81
CA ARG A 132 -13.42 -5.71 8.27
C ARG A 132 -12.16 -6.38 8.81
N GLY A 133 -11.26 -5.64 9.41
CA GLY A 133 -10.01 -6.19 9.95
C GLY A 133 -9.04 -6.72 8.89
N ASN A 134 -9.19 -6.30 7.64
CA ASN A 134 -8.48 -6.86 6.48
C ASN A 134 -6.94 -6.78 6.61
N ASN A 135 -6.42 -5.81 7.35
CA ASN A 135 -4.98 -5.62 7.60
C ASN A 135 -4.53 -6.01 9.02
N LEU A 136 -5.41 -6.51 9.87
CA LEU A 136 -5.03 -7.03 11.20
C LEU A 136 -4.04 -8.21 11.10
N ILE A 137 -3.98 -8.87 9.94
CA ILE A 137 -3.02 -9.96 9.69
C ILE A 137 -1.58 -9.48 9.84
N LEU A 138 -1.24 -8.25 9.42
CA LEU A 138 0.13 -7.74 9.50
C LEU A 138 0.66 -7.64 10.94
N PRO A 139 0.01 -6.93 11.86
CA PRO A 139 0.42 -6.87 13.25
C PRO A 139 0.34 -8.22 13.96
N THR A 140 -0.70 -9.02 13.69
CA THR A 140 -0.89 -10.34 14.29
C THR A 140 0.23 -11.30 13.90
N VAL A 141 0.59 -11.35 12.61
CA VAL A 141 1.69 -12.19 12.12
C VAL A 141 3.03 -11.73 12.67
N PHE A 142 3.25 -10.40 12.75
CA PHE A 142 4.46 -9.84 13.35
C PHE A 142 4.55 -10.21 14.84
N SER A 143 3.50 -9.97 15.61
CA SER A 143 3.45 -10.29 17.05
C SER A 143 3.61 -11.78 17.32
N ALA A 144 2.91 -12.65 16.58
CA ALA A 144 3.00 -14.09 16.75
C ALA A 144 4.41 -14.63 16.40
N ARG A 145 5.07 -14.03 15.42
CA ARG A 145 6.44 -14.42 15.05
C ARG A 145 7.46 -13.95 16.08
N CYS A 146 7.31 -12.75 16.60
CA CYS A 146 8.14 -12.24 17.69
C CYS A 146 7.97 -13.05 18.97
N LEU A 147 6.74 -13.44 19.32
CA LEU A 147 6.44 -14.32 20.46
C LEU A 147 7.13 -15.68 20.35
N ARG A 148 7.18 -16.28 19.16
CA ARG A 148 7.88 -17.56 18.94
C ARG A 148 9.38 -17.46 19.02
N LEU A 149 9.96 -16.31 18.65
CA LEU A 149 11.40 -16.08 18.65
C LEU A 149 11.93 -15.63 20.02
N ASN A 150 11.12 -14.91 20.78
CA ASN A 150 11.52 -14.41 22.11
C ASN A 150 10.28 -14.10 23.00
N PRO A 151 9.83 -15.02 23.83
CA PRO A 151 8.57 -14.89 24.56
C PRO A 151 8.56 -13.83 25.66
N ILE A 152 9.68 -13.21 25.99
CA ILE A 152 9.77 -12.48 27.26
C ILE A 152 9.79 -10.95 27.14
N ARG A 153 10.23 -10.31 26.03
CA ARG A 153 10.33 -8.82 25.96
C ARG A 153 10.39 -8.25 24.54
N TYR A 154 9.31 -8.23 23.79
CA TYR A 154 9.37 -7.67 22.44
C TYR A 154 8.46 -6.45 22.21
N ARG A 155 7.83 -5.91 23.25
CA ARG A 155 6.79 -4.87 23.08
C ARG A 155 7.23 -3.45 23.36
N ASP A 156 8.48 -3.23 23.71
CA ASP A 156 8.85 -1.93 24.28
C ASP A 156 8.92 -0.80 23.25
N LEU A 157 9.07 -1.11 21.95
CA LEU A 157 9.13 -0.09 20.92
C LEU A 157 8.77 -0.63 19.54
N SER A 158 7.80 -0.01 18.86
CA SER A 158 7.53 -0.21 17.44
C SER A 158 7.82 1.07 16.68
N SER A 159 8.63 0.98 15.62
CA SER A 159 8.90 2.10 14.71
C SER A 159 8.38 1.77 13.32
N VAL A 160 7.56 2.64 12.76
CA VAL A 160 6.99 2.51 11.43
C VAL A 160 7.06 3.83 10.68
N SER A 161 7.22 3.76 9.36
CA SER A 161 7.09 4.94 8.52
C SER A 161 5.64 5.42 8.51
N ALA A 162 5.42 6.68 8.82
CA ALA A 162 4.09 7.28 8.99
C ALA A 162 3.59 8.06 7.75
N GLU A 163 4.24 7.88 6.60
CA GLU A 163 3.89 8.66 5.39
C GLU A 163 2.40 8.58 5.01
N ARG A 164 1.75 7.45 5.24
CA ARG A 164 0.33 7.22 4.89
C ARG A 164 -0.53 6.71 6.04
N ALA A 165 -0.05 6.76 7.24
CA ALA A 165 -0.75 6.40 8.48
C ALA A 165 -1.40 4.98 8.54
N GLY A 166 -1.70 4.32 7.43
CA GLY A 166 -2.39 3.02 7.41
C GLY A 166 -1.72 1.93 8.25
N THR A 167 -0.40 1.76 8.10
CA THR A 167 0.37 0.76 8.88
C THR A 167 0.44 1.14 10.35
N SER A 168 0.71 2.41 10.66
CA SER A 168 0.77 2.90 12.04
C SER A 168 -0.59 2.81 12.74
N ALA A 169 -1.68 3.17 12.06
CA ALA A 169 -3.04 3.06 12.58
C ALA A 169 -3.42 1.59 12.86
N THR A 170 -3.05 0.67 11.97
CA THR A 170 -3.32 -0.77 12.14
C THR A 170 -2.54 -1.34 13.34
N ILE A 171 -1.26 -1.00 13.47
CA ILE A 171 -0.44 -1.41 14.62
C ILE A 171 -0.97 -0.78 15.90
N GLY A 172 -1.29 0.52 15.89
CA GLY A 172 -1.86 1.23 17.04
C GLY A 172 -3.15 0.61 17.53
N ARG A 173 -4.07 0.24 16.63
CA ARG A 173 -5.32 -0.45 17.00
C ARG A 173 -5.07 -1.81 17.66
N LEU A 174 -4.11 -2.58 17.15
CA LEU A 174 -3.77 -3.86 17.77
C LEU A 174 -3.32 -3.69 19.22
N TYR A 175 -2.41 -2.73 19.48
CA TYR A 175 -1.88 -2.51 20.83
C TYR A 175 -2.85 -1.77 21.77
N SER A 176 -3.92 -1.17 21.24
CA SER A 176 -4.96 -0.52 22.04
C SER A 176 -6.06 -1.49 22.50
N GLN A 177 -6.06 -2.73 22.01
CA GLN A 177 -7.06 -3.71 22.42
C GLN A 177 -6.77 -4.22 23.86
N PRO A 178 -7.76 -4.19 24.75
CA PRO A 178 -7.60 -4.74 26.10
C PRO A 178 -7.32 -6.25 26.03
N GLY A 179 -6.21 -6.67 26.62
CA GLY A 179 -5.90 -8.11 26.77
C GLY A 179 -4.80 -8.66 25.85
N LEU A 180 -4.09 -7.80 25.11
CA LEU A 180 -2.88 -8.17 24.38
C LEU A 180 -1.61 -7.66 25.04
#